data_80d7ade52c8163d7c0ee89b38d3c532e
#
_entry.id   80d7ade52c8163d7c0ee89b38d3c532e
#
_cell.length_a   1.000
_cell.length_b   1.000
_cell.length_c   1.000
_cell.angle_alpha   90.00
_cell.angle_beta   90.00
_cell.angle_gamma   90.00
#
_symmetry.space_group_name_H-M   'P 1'
#
loop_
_entity.id
_entity.type
_entity.pdbx_description
1 polymer ?
#
loop_
_entity_poly.entity_id
_entity_poly.type
_entity_poly.pdbx_seq_one_letter_code
_entity_poly.pdbx_strand_id
1 'polypeptide(L)'
;MSNTQITSQAEKLALIRESERMTRKQVAELTGINYNTYAGYEQGKVKMSFDAGMKFFKPERFRKYRDWFMFDETYPAGGQIAPALAHIGQDSTTLHHSDQKTG
;
A
#
# COMPACT_ATOMS: atom_id res chain seq x y z
N MET A 1 19.50 9.55 0.41
CA MET A 1 18.96 9.15 0.51
C MET A 1 18.24 8.57 0.58
N SER A 2 18.15 8.62 0.18
CA SER A 2 17.25 8.20 0.06
C SER A 2 16.48 7.34 0.57
N ASN A 3 16.67 6.82 0.92
CA ASN A 3 15.80 6.11 1.72
C ASN A 3 14.42 6.57 1.74
N THR A 4 14.26 7.57 1.20
CA THR A 4 12.96 8.14 1.16
C THR A 4 11.98 7.34 0.39
N GLN A 5 12.48 6.59 -0.56
CA GLN A 5 11.60 5.79 -1.36
C GLN A 5 11.28 4.46 -0.70
N ILE A 6 11.92 4.17 0.42
CA ILE A 6 11.65 2.92 1.11
C ILE A 6 10.47 3.11 2.01
N THR A 7 9.41 2.40 1.72
CA THR A 7 8.16 2.49 2.46
C THR A 7 8.00 1.21 3.25
N SER A 8 7.79 1.33 4.55
CA SER A 8 7.64 0.15 5.39
C SER A 8 6.38 -0.62 5.02
N GLN A 9 6.33 -1.88 5.45
CA GLN A 9 5.13 -2.68 5.24
C GLN A 9 3.91 -2.00 5.83
N ALA A 10 4.05 -1.44 7.04
CA ALA A 10 2.94 -0.78 7.71
C ALA A 10 2.44 0.42 6.89
N GLU A 11 3.35 1.21 6.38
CA GLU A 11 2.98 2.36 5.57
C GLU A 11 2.33 1.94 4.27
N LYS A 12 2.83 0.87 3.66
CA LYS A 12 2.24 0.37 2.42
C LYS A 12 0.79 -0.06 2.62
N LEU A 13 0.52 -0.74 3.73
CA LEU A 13 -0.85 -1.16 4.04
C LEU A 13 -1.77 0.04 4.18
N ALA A 14 -1.32 1.06 4.90
CA ALA A 14 -2.13 2.25 5.08
C ALA A 14 -2.37 2.96 3.76
N LEU A 15 -1.35 3.04 2.90
CA LEU A 15 -1.52 3.68 1.59
C LEU A 15 -2.54 2.95 0.73
N ILE A 16 -2.50 1.62 0.74
CA ILE A 16 -3.48 0.84 -0.01
C ILE A 16 -4.89 1.10 0.53
N ARG A 17 -5.04 1.00 1.85
CA ARG A 17 -6.35 1.17 2.47
C ARG A 17 -6.92 2.56 2.19
N GLU A 18 -6.09 3.58 2.38
CA GLU A 18 -6.54 4.95 2.20
C GLU A 18 -6.82 5.28 0.74
N SER A 19 -6.03 4.70 -0.17
CA SER A 19 -6.29 4.86 -1.60
C SER A 19 -7.63 4.27 -2.01
N GLU A 20 -8.07 3.23 -1.30
CA GLU A 20 -9.38 2.61 -1.55
C GLU A 20 -10.48 3.22 -0.70
N ARG A 21 -10.14 4.23 0.10
CA ARG A 21 -11.10 4.96 0.95
C ARG A 21 -11.83 4.03 1.91
N MET A 22 -11.07 3.15 2.55
CA MET A 22 -11.63 2.19 3.49
C MET A 22 -11.12 2.44 4.90
N THR A 23 -11.94 2.07 5.88
CA THR A 23 -11.50 2.05 7.27
C THR A 23 -10.78 0.74 7.55
N ARG A 24 -10.04 0.70 8.66
CA ARG A 24 -9.39 -0.55 9.06
C ARG A 24 -10.41 -1.66 9.29
N LYS A 25 -11.56 -1.31 9.85
CA LYS A 25 -12.61 -2.28 10.09
C LYS A 25 -13.11 -2.89 8.77
N GLN A 26 -13.29 -2.03 7.77
CA GLN A 26 -13.76 -2.51 6.47
C GLN A 26 -12.74 -3.44 5.83
N VAL A 27 -11.45 -3.09 5.95
CA VAL A 27 -10.40 -3.96 5.40
C VAL A 27 -10.40 -5.31 6.12
N ALA A 28 -10.51 -5.29 7.45
CA ALA A 28 -10.56 -6.54 8.20
C ALA A 28 -11.71 -7.41 7.75
N GLU A 29 -12.88 -6.80 7.56
CA GLU A 29 -14.06 -7.54 7.13
C GLU A 29 -13.88 -8.10 5.72
N LEU A 30 -13.33 -7.31 4.82
CA LEU A 30 -13.15 -7.74 3.44
C LEU A 30 -12.14 -8.88 3.32
N THR A 31 -11.06 -8.81 4.07
CA THR A 31 -9.97 -9.77 3.96
C THR A 31 -10.12 -10.99 4.85
N GLY A 32 -10.97 -10.90 5.87
CA GLY A 32 -11.08 -11.98 6.85
C GLY A 32 -9.97 -11.98 7.87
N ILE A 33 -9.18 -10.92 7.93
CA ILE A 33 -8.15 -10.78 8.95
C ILE A 33 -8.78 -10.14 10.19
N ASN A 34 -8.44 -10.68 11.37
CA ASN A 34 -8.94 -10.11 12.62
C ASN A 34 -8.58 -8.62 12.70
N TYR A 35 -9.52 -7.81 13.17
CA TYR A 35 -9.32 -6.36 13.21
C TYR A 35 -8.07 -5.96 13.99
N ASN A 36 -7.91 -6.50 15.20
CA ASN A 36 -6.78 -6.12 16.03
C ASN A 36 -5.47 -6.54 15.40
N THR A 37 -5.47 -7.70 14.74
CA THR A 37 -4.30 -8.18 14.04
C THR A 37 -3.95 -7.25 12.87
N TYR A 38 -4.94 -6.89 12.08
CA TYR A 38 -4.70 -5.99 10.97
C TYR A 38 -4.21 -4.61 11.46
N ALA A 39 -4.85 -4.09 12.50
CA ALA A 39 -4.43 -2.81 13.05
C ALA A 39 -2.98 -2.86 13.52
N GLY A 40 -2.56 -3.97 14.11
CA GLY A 40 -1.18 -4.16 14.51
C GLY A 40 -0.21 -4.11 13.35
N TYR A 41 -0.61 -4.66 12.20
CA TYR A 41 0.21 -4.58 11.00
C TYR A 41 0.40 -3.13 10.56
N GLU A 42 -0.68 -2.34 10.52
CA GLU A 42 -0.57 -0.94 10.10
C GLU A 42 0.19 -0.08 11.10
N GLN A 43 0.15 -0.45 12.36
CA GLN A 43 0.86 0.29 13.40
C GLN A 43 2.33 -0.09 13.48
N GLY A 44 2.74 -1.08 12.72
CA GLY A 44 4.13 -1.52 12.72
C GLY A 44 4.49 -2.34 13.93
N LYS A 45 3.51 -2.83 14.70
CA LYS A 45 3.78 -3.62 15.88
C LYS A 45 4.24 -5.03 15.56
N VAL A 46 3.76 -5.55 14.45
CA VAL A 46 4.11 -6.90 14.02
C VAL A 46 4.04 -6.94 12.50
N LYS A 47 4.88 -7.76 11.90
CA LYS A 47 4.88 -7.90 10.45
C LYS A 47 3.82 -8.88 10.00
N MET A 48 3.25 -8.62 8.82
CA MET A 48 2.22 -9.47 8.27
C MET A 48 2.79 -10.85 7.94
N SER A 49 2.10 -11.89 8.41
CA SER A 49 2.49 -13.25 8.07
C SER A 49 2.19 -13.52 6.61
N PHE A 50 2.79 -14.58 6.08
CA PHE A 50 2.50 -14.98 4.71
C PHE A 50 1.03 -15.34 4.54
N ASP A 51 0.46 -16.06 5.51
CA ASP A 51 -0.95 -16.41 5.46
C ASP A 51 -1.85 -15.18 5.44
N ALA A 52 -1.53 -14.19 6.26
CA ALA A 52 -2.30 -12.95 6.28
C ALA A 52 -2.15 -12.21 4.95
N GLY A 53 -0.96 -12.26 4.36
CA GLY A 53 -0.75 -11.64 3.06
C GLY A 53 -1.61 -12.27 1.99
N MET A 54 -1.75 -13.59 2.03
CA MET A 54 -2.62 -14.27 1.08
C MET A 54 -4.06 -13.83 1.25
N LYS A 55 -4.51 -13.68 2.49
CA LYS A 55 -5.87 -13.19 2.75
C LYS A 55 -6.04 -11.75 2.28
N PHE A 56 -5.00 -10.92 2.49
CA PHE A 56 -5.08 -9.52 2.14
C PHE A 56 -5.19 -9.31 0.63
N PHE A 57 -4.46 -10.09 -0.16
CA PHE A 57 -4.43 -9.89 -1.60
C PHE A 57 -5.39 -10.80 -2.36
N LYS A 58 -6.19 -11.58 -1.66
CA LYS A 58 -7.18 -12.41 -2.33
C LYS A 58 -8.31 -11.59 -2.94
N PRO A 59 -8.88 -10.58 -2.25
CA PRO A 59 -9.92 -9.75 -2.87
C PRO A 59 -9.34 -8.98 -4.06
N GLU A 60 -10.10 -8.91 -5.14
CA GLU A 60 -9.65 -8.20 -6.34
C GLU A 60 -9.30 -6.75 -6.05
N ARG A 61 -10.01 -6.16 -5.10
CA ARG A 61 -9.81 -4.76 -4.76
C ARG A 61 -8.38 -4.46 -4.35
N PHE A 62 -7.71 -5.42 -3.71
CA PHE A 62 -6.33 -5.25 -3.26
C PHE A 62 -5.33 -5.99 -4.14
N ARG A 63 -5.78 -6.97 -4.91
CA ARG A 63 -4.87 -7.80 -5.71
C ARG A 63 -4.06 -6.98 -6.69
N LYS A 64 -4.62 -5.87 -7.17
CA LYS A 64 -3.94 -5.00 -8.13
C LYS A 64 -2.71 -4.33 -7.53
N TYR A 65 -2.55 -4.35 -6.21
CA TYR A 65 -1.41 -3.73 -5.54
C TYR A 65 -0.36 -4.76 -5.10
N ARG A 66 -0.55 -6.03 -5.41
CA ARG A 66 0.31 -7.10 -4.91
C ARG A 66 1.77 -6.92 -5.26
N ASP A 67 2.06 -6.66 -6.53
CA ASP A 67 3.45 -6.54 -6.97
C ASP A 67 4.11 -5.30 -6.38
N TRP A 68 3.36 -4.23 -6.29
CA TRP A 68 3.89 -3.02 -5.65
C TRP A 68 4.20 -3.28 -4.18
N PHE A 69 3.29 -3.95 -3.49
CA PHE A 69 3.47 -4.22 -2.06
C PHE A 69 4.69 -5.11 -1.81
N MET A 70 4.82 -6.17 -2.60
CA MET A 70 5.84 -7.18 -2.35
C MET A 70 7.19 -6.83 -2.95
N PHE A 71 7.20 -6.21 -4.13
CA PHE A 71 8.43 -6.07 -4.90
C PHE A 71 8.72 -4.64 -5.34
N ASP A 72 7.88 -3.68 -4.95
CA ASP A 72 8.00 -2.29 -5.41
C ASP A 72 7.98 -2.19 -6.93
N GLU A 73 7.19 -3.04 -7.56
CA GLU A 73 7.08 -3.12 -9.01
C GLU A 73 5.65 -2.88 -9.46
N THR A 74 5.50 -2.39 -10.67
CA THR A 74 4.19 -2.25 -11.28
C THR A 74 4.23 -2.81 -12.68
N TYR A 75 3.06 -3.20 -13.17
CA TYR A 75 2.89 -3.71 -14.52
C TYR A 75 1.48 -3.38 -14.97
N PRO A 76 1.24 -2.10 -15.35
CA PRO A 76 -0.15 -1.67 -15.62
C PRO A 76 -0.85 -2.48 -16.70
N ALA A 77 -0.13 -2.94 -17.71
CA ALA A 77 -0.72 -3.75 -18.76
C ALA A 77 -1.26 -5.06 -18.20
N GLY A 78 -0.69 -5.55 -17.12
CA GLY A 78 -1.15 -6.76 -16.45
C GLY A 78 -2.01 -6.49 -15.24
N GLY A 79 -2.40 -5.25 -15.01
CA GLY A 79 -3.28 -4.92 -13.90
C GLY A 79 -2.59 -4.69 -12.57
N GLN A 80 -1.25 -4.57 -12.56
CA GLN A 80 -0.51 -4.34 -11.32
C GLN A 80 -0.07 -2.88 -11.24
N ILE A 81 -0.60 -2.16 -10.25
CA ILE A 81 -0.38 -0.72 -10.13
C ILE A 81 0.02 -0.36 -8.72
N ALA A 82 0.50 0.86 -8.54
CA ALA A 82 0.75 1.41 -7.22
C ALA A 82 -0.51 2.14 -6.75
N PRO A 83 -0.73 2.21 -5.42
CA PRO A 83 -1.87 2.97 -4.92
C PRO A 83 -1.75 4.45 -5.30
N ALA A 84 -2.88 5.09 -5.53
CA ALA A 84 -2.88 6.48 -5.97
C ALA A 84 -2.14 7.39 -4.98
N LEU A 85 -2.32 7.16 -3.69
CA LEU A 85 -1.67 8.01 -2.69
C LEU A 85 -0.15 7.82 -2.65
N ALA A 86 0.34 6.68 -3.11
CA ALA A 86 1.78 6.47 -3.20
C ALA A 86 2.39 7.40 -4.25
N HIS A 87 1.69 7.57 -5.37
CA HIS A 87 2.15 8.50 -6.41
C HIS A 87 2.17 9.93 -5.91
N ILE A 88 1.12 10.33 -5.21
CA ILE A 88 1.02 11.67 -4.67
C ILE A 88 2.18 11.93 -3.71
N GLY A 89 2.49 10.97 -2.85
CA GLY A 89 3.59 11.10 -1.92
C GLY A 89 4.91 11.24 -2.63
N GLN A 90 5.13 10.46 -3.67
CA GLN A 90 6.37 10.53 -4.43
C GLN A 90 6.52 11.87 -5.12
N ASP A 91 5.44 12.36 -5.72
CA ASP A 91 5.48 13.65 -6.39
C ASP A 91 5.84 14.76 -5.42
N SER A 92 5.34 14.71 -4.22
CA SER A 92 5.60 15.77 -3.26
C SER A 92 7.05 15.79 -2.82
N THR A 93 7.73 14.71 -2.94
CA THR A 93 9.13 14.68 -2.55
C THR A 93 10.04 15.10 -3.68
N THR A 94 9.63 15.02 -4.90
CA THR A 94 10.46 15.46 -5.98
C THR A 94 10.23 16.89 -6.29
N LEU A 95 9.82 17.34 -6.54
CA LEU A 95 9.59 18.28 -7.02
C LEU A 95 9.70 19.16 -7.22
N HIS A 96 9.68 18.98 -7.68
CA HIS A 96 9.56 19.40 -7.85
C HIS A 96 9.50 19.81 -8.40
N HIS A 97 9.82 19.68 -8.92
CA HIS A 97 9.73 19.65 -9.42
C HIS A 97 9.32 20.03 -9.98
N SER A 98 9.57 20.09 -10.31
CA SER A 98 9.14 20.19 -10.65
C SER A 98 8.60 20.59 -11.08
N ASP A 99 8.95 20.69 -11.37
CA ASP A 99 8.40 20.78 -11.45
C ASP A 99 7.92 21.05 -11.75
N GLN A 100 8.24 21.13 -11.99
CA GLN A 100 7.84 20.92 -11.97
C GLN A 100 7.42 21.26 -12.13
N LYS A 101 7.75 21.63 -12.53
CA LYS A 101 7.44 21.56 -12.45
C LYS A 101 7.04 21.94 -12.48
N THR A 102 7.30 22.17 -12.88
CA THR A 102 6.97 22.13 -12.57
C THR A 102 6.71 22.32 -12.49
N GLY A 103 6.95 22.63 -12.90
CA GLY A 103 6.79 22.41 -12.48
C GLY A 103 6.71 22.41 -12.36
#